data_1fe141f3d6fa1c2ba12f59b8667afe56
#
_entry.id   1fe141f3d6fa1c2ba12f59b8667afe56
#
_cell.length_a   1.000
_cell.length_b   1.000
_cell.length_c   1.000
_cell.angle_alpha   90.00
_cell.angle_beta   90.00
_cell.angle_gamma   90.00
#
_symmetry.space_group_name_H-M   'P 1'
#
loop_
_entity.id
_entity.type
_entity.pdbx_description
1 polymer ?
#
loop_
_entity_poly.entity_id
_entity_poly.type
_entity_poly.pdbx_seq_one_letter_code
_entity_poly.pdbx_strand_id
1 'polypeptide(L)'
;MARYMWCGNHSFTSMEDLKKHLGRDEKVMMDILPQLKKAGLTEAKRGILTEAEGKYYHQGILIFDDKAAYEACMQIINDADWDDEIMKKNRYETYILDHEL
;
A
#
# COMPACT_ATOMS: atom_id res chain seq x y z
N MET A 1 -0.11 -22.42 6.46
CA MET A 1 0.07 -21.77 5.15
C MET A 1 0.78 -20.42 5.33
N ALA A 2 1.63 -20.06 4.39
CA ALA A 2 2.36 -18.82 4.49
C ALA A 2 1.44 -17.62 4.22
N ARG A 3 1.55 -16.60 5.08
CA ARG A 3 0.92 -15.30 4.88
C ARG A 3 1.82 -14.46 3.98
N TYR A 4 1.25 -13.50 3.29
CA TYR A 4 1.98 -12.62 2.39
C TYR A 4 1.90 -11.18 2.89
N MET A 5 3.01 -10.45 2.72
CA MET A 5 3.08 -9.03 3.07
C MET A 5 3.52 -8.23 1.86
N TRP A 6 2.75 -7.22 1.52
CA TRP A 6 3.07 -6.29 0.44
C TRP A 6 3.44 -4.93 1.03
N CYS A 7 4.51 -4.35 0.51
CA CYS A 7 4.99 -3.04 0.94
C CYS A 7 5.11 -2.11 -0.26
N GLY A 8 4.55 -0.91 -0.14
CA GLY A 8 4.67 0.11 -1.15
C GLY A 8 5.24 1.40 -0.55
N ASN A 9 6.20 1.99 -1.24
CA ASN A 9 6.85 3.23 -0.82
C ASN A 9 6.69 4.31 -1.87
N HIS A 10 6.29 5.50 -1.44
CA HIS A 10 6.26 6.70 -2.27
C HIS A 10 7.20 7.73 -1.68
N SER A 11 7.90 8.49 -2.55
CA SER A 11 8.76 9.59 -2.10
C SER A 11 8.33 10.90 -2.74
N PHE A 12 8.43 11.97 -1.97
CA PHE A 12 8.05 13.32 -2.40
C PHE A 12 9.11 14.32 -1.94
N THR A 13 9.26 15.41 -2.69
CA THR A 13 10.23 16.47 -2.37
C THR A 13 9.64 17.54 -1.46
N SER A 14 8.33 17.55 -1.24
CA SER A 14 7.66 18.47 -0.34
C SER A 14 6.53 17.79 0.43
N MET A 15 6.27 18.29 1.62
CA MET A 15 5.14 17.81 2.44
C MET A 15 3.81 18.15 1.77
N GLU A 16 3.74 19.26 1.05
CA GLU A 16 2.53 19.66 0.33
C GLU A 16 2.16 18.64 -0.74
N ASP A 17 3.13 18.22 -1.56
CA ASP A 17 2.92 17.18 -2.58
C ASP A 17 2.51 15.85 -1.95
N LEU A 18 3.19 15.46 -0.86
CA LEU A 18 2.85 14.23 -0.15
C LEU A 18 1.39 14.25 0.32
N LYS A 19 0.96 15.33 0.96
CA LYS A 19 -0.42 15.44 1.47
C LYS A 19 -1.46 15.43 0.35
N LYS A 20 -1.17 16.11 -0.75
CA LYS A 20 -2.06 16.17 -1.91
C LYS A 20 -2.32 14.77 -2.48
N HIS A 21 -1.26 14.01 -2.67
CA HIS A 21 -1.36 12.68 -3.26
C HIS A 21 -1.90 11.64 -2.27
N LEU A 22 -1.55 11.74 -0.99
CA LEU A 22 -2.10 10.87 0.03
C LEU A 22 -3.62 10.95 0.13
N GLY A 23 -4.19 12.14 -0.01
CA GLY A 23 -5.63 12.33 0.04
C GLY A 23 -6.36 11.54 -1.05
N ARG A 24 -5.81 11.52 -2.27
CA ARG A 24 -6.37 10.74 -3.38
C ARG A 24 -6.23 9.25 -3.16
N ASP A 25 -5.06 8.80 -2.76
CA ASP A 25 -4.78 7.39 -2.52
C ASP A 25 -5.63 6.84 -1.37
N GLU A 26 -5.78 7.61 -0.31
CA GLU A 26 -6.62 7.23 0.81
C GLU A 26 -8.07 7.03 0.39
N LYS A 27 -8.58 7.91 -0.45
CA LYS A 27 -9.96 7.81 -0.95
C LYS A 27 -10.15 6.52 -1.75
N VAL A 28 -9.24 6.21 -2.67
CA VAL A 28 -9.29 4.98 -3.46
C VAL A 28 -9.22 3.76 -2.55
N MET A 29 -8.26 3.76 -1.61
CA MET A 29 -8.08 2.64 -0.68
C MET A 29 -9.33 2.43 0.18
N MET A 30 -9.94 3.48 0.70
CA MET A 30 -11.16 3.37 1.50
C MET A 30 -12.33 2.81 0.70
N ASP A 31 -12.41 3.14 -0.60
CA ASP A 31 -13.46 2.62 -1.47
C ASP A 31 -13.33 1.11 -1.72
N ILE A 32 -12.09 0.60 -1.84
CA ILE A 32 -11.85 -0.82 -2.12
C ILE A 32 -11.60 -1.67 -0.88
N LEU A 33 -11.36 -1.05 0.27
CA LEU A 33 -11.01 -1.76 1.50
C LEU A 33 -12.00 -2.86 1.90
N PRO A 34 -13.34 -2.64 1.83
CA PRO A 34 -14.29 -3.71 2.14
C PRO A 34 -14.13 -4.94 1.23
N GLN A 35 -13.84 -4.73 -0.06
CA GLN A 35 -13.60 -5.82 -1.00
C GLN A 35 -12.31 -6.56 -0.67
N LEU A 36 -11.25 -5.83 -0.31
CA LEU A 36 -9.97 -6.42 0.08
C LEU A 36 -10.11 -7.28 1.32
N LYS A 37 -10.81 -6.78 2.34
CA LYS A 37 -11.05 -7.56 3.56
C LYS A 37 -11.81 -8.84 3.29
N LYS A 38 -12.80 -8.77 2.42
CA LYS A 38 -13.59 -9.94 2.01
C LYS A 38 -12.76 -10.96 1.25
N ALA A 39 -11.76 -10.49 0.50
CA ALA A 39 -10.87 -11.35 -0.29
C ALA A 39 -9.69 -11.91 0.51
N GLY A 40 -9.53 -11.53 1.79
CA GLY A 40 -8.50 -12.08 2.67
C GLY A 40 -7.43 -11.12 3.16
N LEU A 41 -7.63 -9.81 2.99
CA LEU A 41 -6.75 -8.82 3.62
C LEU A 41 -6.99 -8.82 5.12
N THR A 42 -5.94 -9.05 5.92
CA THR A 42 -6.04 -9.12 7.38
C THR A 42 -5.57 -7.85 8.08
N GLU A 43 -4.56 -7.17 7.51
CA GLU A 43 -4.04 -5.93 8.07
C GLU A 43 -3.67 -4.96 6.96
N ALA A 44 -3.96 -3.68 7.18
CA ALA A 44 -3.56 -2.58 6.31
C ALA A 44 -3.08 -1.45 7.19
N LYS A 45 -1.84 -1.00 6.98
CA LYS A 45 -1.23 0.08 7.75
C LYS A 45 -0.48 1.02 6.84
N ARG A 46 -0.38 2.28 7.28
CA ARG A 46 0.29 3.33 6.55
C ARG A 46 1.13 4.15 7.52
N GLY A 47 2.35 4.46 7.13
CA GLY A 47 3.23 5.32 7.89
C GLY A 47 3.81 6.42 7.02
N ILE A 48 4.14 7.55 7.66
CA ILE A 48 4.77 8.68 7.01
C ILE A 48 6.09 8.95 7.72
N LEU A 49 7.17 8.90 6.95
CA LEU A 49 8.47 9.37 7.42
C LEU A 49 8.55 10.86 7.12
N THR A 50 8.65 11.68 8.17
CA THR A 50 8.54 13.13 8.06
C THR A 50 9.66 13.77 7.25
N GLU A 51 10.87 13.23 7.35
CA GLU A 51 11.99 13.71 6.53
C GLU A 51 13.15 12.71 6.57
N ALA A 52 13.74 12.46 5.39
CA ALA A 52 15.00 11.75 5.27
C ALA A 52 15.70 12.26 4.00
N GLU A 53 16.89 12.82 4.15
CA GLU A 53 17.70 13.32 3.03
C GLU A 53 16.95 14.33 2.14
N GLY A 54 16.16 15.21 2.73
CA GLY A 54 15.39 16.21 2.00
C GLY A 54 14.14 15.67 1.30
N LYS A 55 13.73 14.45 1.59
CA LYS A 55 12.54 13.83 1.02
C LYS A 55 11.55 13.41 2.10
N TYR A 56 10.30 13.30 1.70
CA TYR A 56 9.22 12.81 2.54
C TYR A 56 8.72 11.49 1.95
N TYR A 57 8.48 10.50 2.80
CA TYR A 57 8.10 9.15 2.38
C TYR A 57 6.76 8.76 2.95
N HIS A 58 6.00 8.05 2.13
CA HIS A 58 4.80 7.35 2.55
C HIS A 58 5.01 5.86 2.34
N GLN A 59 4.70 5.06 3.34
CA GLN A 59 4.79 3.61 3.25
C GLN A 59 3.45 2.98 3.59
N GLY A 60 2.99 2.08 2.73
CA GLY A 60 1.82 1.24 2.98
C GLY A 60 2.24 -0.21 3.16
N ILE A 61 1.61 -0.90 4.11
CA ILE A 61 1.82 -2.32 4.35
C ILE A 61 0.48 -3.02 4.34
N LEU A 62 0.38 -4.09 3.54
CA LEU A 62 -0.81 -4.94 3.46
C LEU A 62 -0.41 -6.37 3.78
N ILE A 63 -1.20 -7.04 4.62
CA ILE A 63 -0.96 -8.44 4.98
C ILE A 63 -2.17 -9.27 4.59
N PHE A 64 -1.91 -10.39 3.92
CA PHE A 64 -2.93 -11.28 3.37
C PHE A 64 -2.83 -12.67 4.01
N ASP A 65 -3.97 -13.35 4.15
CA ASP A 65 -4.06 -14.67 4.79
C ASP A 65 -3.16 -15.72 4.14
N ASP A 66 -3.10 -15.72 2.81
CA ASP A 66 -2.36 -16.72 2.04
C ASP A 66 -2.10 -16.18 0.62
N LYS A 67 -1.51 -17.00 -0.22
CA LYS A 67 -1.19 -16.63 -1.60
C LYS A 67 -2.44 -16.34 -2.42
N ALA A 68 -3.51 -17.10 -2.25
CA ALA A 68 -4.76 -16.91 -2.99
C ALA A 68 -5.40 -15.56 -2.63
N ALA A 69 -5.41 -15.20 -1.34
CA ALA A 69 -5.89 -13.90 -0.86
C ALA A 69 -5.04 -12.76 -1.44
N TYR A 70 -3.72 -12.91 -1.43
CA TYR A 70 -2.80 -11.95 -2.03
C TYR A 70 -3.12 -11.71 -3.51
N GLU A 71 -3.26 -12.77 -4.29
CA GLU A 71 -3.53 -12.66 -5.72
C GLU A 71 -4.88 -12.00 -6.00
N ALA A 72 -5.92 -12.38 -5.27
CA ALA A 72 -7.25 -11.79 -5.39
C ALA A 72 -7.26 -10.30 -5.02
N CYS A 73 -6.59 -9.93 -3.92
CA CYS A 73 -6.49 -8.54 -3.50
C CYS A 73 -5.66 -7.69 -4.48
N MET A 74 -4.56 -8.22 -5.00
CA MET A 74 -3.74 -7.49 -5.97
C MET A 74 -4.51 -7.22 -7.26
N GLN A 75 -5.41 -8.13 -7.68
CA GLN A 75 -6.28 -7.89 -8.82
C GLN A 75 -7.20 -6.70 -8.57
N ILE A 76 -7.82 -6.64 -7.39
CA ILE A 76 -8.68 -5.52 -6.99
C ILE A 76 -7.89 -4.20 -6.96
N ILE A 77 -6.68 -4.23 -6.39
CA ILE A 77 -5.80 -3.06 -6.31
C ILE A 77 -5.39 -2.59 -7.69
N ASN A 78 -4.99 -3.50 -8.57
CA ASN A 78 -4.55 -3.15 -9.92
C ASN A 78 -5.68 -2.58 -10.79
N ASP A 79 -6.92 -3.00 -10.54
CA ASP A 79 -8.09 -2.52 -11.28
C ASP A 79 -8.62 -1.18 -10.76
N ALA A 80 -8.13 -0.71 -9.62
CA ALA A 80 -8.56 0.56 -9.04
C ALA A 80 -7.93 1.76 -9.77
N ASP A 81 -8.60 2.91 -9.68
CA ASP A 81 -8.18 4.15 -10.36
C ASP A 81 -7.26 4.99 -9.47
N TRP A 82 -5.98 4.65 -9.48
CA TRP A 82 -4.95 5.34 -8.71
C TRP A 82 -4.42 6.59 -9.42
N ASP A 83 -3.73 7.44 -8.67
CA ASP A 83 -3.01 8.58 -9.23
C ASP A 83 -1.77 8.07 -10.00
N ASP A 84 -1.78 8.22 -11.33
CA ASP A 84 -0.69 7.73 -12.19
C ASP A 84 0.67 8.32 -11.87
N GLU A 85 0.72 9.58 -11.44
CA GLU A 85 1.99 10.22 -11.07
C GLU A 85 2.60 9.58 -9.84
N ILE A 86 1.78 9.22 -8.86
CA ILE A 86 2.23 8.50 -7.67
C ILE A 86 2.69 7.11 -8.04
N MET A 87 1.92 6.40 -8.85
CA MET A 87 2.25 5.03 -9.23
C MET A 87 3.59 4.93 -9.93
N LYS A 88 3.97 5.93 -10.70
CA LYS A 88 5.28 5.99 -11.36
C LYS A 88 6.44 6.16 -10.38
N LYS A 89 6.20 6.74 -9.22
CA LYS A 89 7.21 7.01 -8.18
C LYS A 89 7.20 5.96 -7.09
N ASN A 90 6.33 4.97 -7.21
CA ASN A 90 6.13 3.96 -6.19
C ASN A 90 7.08 2.79 -6.39
N ARG A 91 7.58 2.28 -5.29
CA ARG A 91 8.38 1.06 -5.24
C ARG A 91 7.62 0.02 -4.44
N TYR A 92 7.41 -1.15 -5.05
CA TYR A 92 6.68 -2.25 -4.42
C TYR A 92 7.58 -3.42 -4.14
N GLU A 93 7.32 -4.09 -3.03
CA GLU A 93 7.98 -5.34 -2.68
C GLU A 93 6.95 -6.26 -2.03
N THR A 94 7.02 -7.55 -2.35
CA THR A 94 6.15 -8.57 -1.77
C THR A 94 7.00 -9.61 -1.07
N TYR A 95 6.65 -9.91 0.17
CA TYR A 95 7.38 -10.84 1.01
C TYR A 95 6.46 -11.96 1.49
N ILE A 96 7.04 -13.14 1.67
CA ILE A 96 6.38 -14.19 2.44
C ILE A 96 6.62 -13.84 3.91
N LEU A 97 5.54 -13.78 4.69
CA LEU A 97 5.65 -13.47 6.11
C LEU A 97 6.19 -14.70 6.83
N ASP A 98 7.43 -14.61 7.29
CA ASP A 98 8.13 -15.73 7.90
C ASP A 98 7.62 -16.01 9.31
N HIS A 99 7.59 -15.00 10.16
CA HIS A 99 7.04 -15.11 11.50
C HIS A 99 6.76 -13.71 12.09
N GLU A 100 5.94 -13.69 13.13
CA GLU A 100 5.63 -12.47 13.88
C GLU A 100 6.51 -12.38 15.12
N LEU A 101 7.03 -11.21 15.37
CA LEU A 101 7.85 -10.95 16.55
C LEU A 101 6.99 -10.56 17.75
#